data_dc0f59beb20e8961f5491bb19f3f40cd
#
_entry.id   dc0f59beb20e8961f5491bb19f3f40cd
#
_cell.length_a   1.000
_cell.length_b   1.000
_cell.length_c   1.000
_cell.angle_alpha   90.00
_cell.angle_beta   90.00
_cell.angle_gamma   90.00
#
_symmetry.space_group_name_H-M   'P 1'
#
loop_
_entity.id
_entity.type
_entity.pdbx_description
1 polymer ?
#
loop_
_entity_poly.entity_id
_entity_poly.type
_entity_poly.pdbx_seq_one_letter_code
_entity_poly.pdbx_strand_id
1 'polypeptide(L)'
;MSTNISHPETVKILDKKAVIITSVIALSGIVSLILSWFLLASILFILAVIFFLSKSKITVYKPSGSRIKRESLFFDKEQLTILKSILEGGVDEGHLVKFDQTGSAKVDVIYSADKQFAAFQLFEFVPHKYEEYSKLITQTGDLAKRSVEYIERCKKAN
;
A
#
# COMPACT_ATOMS: atom_id res chain seq x y z
N MET A 1 -2.12 5.76 -11.49
CA MET A 1 -2.36 6.91 -10.59
C MET A 1 -2.35 6.39 -9.17
N SER A 2 -1.39 6.79 -8.35
CA SER A 2 -1.32 6.35 -6.95
C SER A 2 -2.28 7.22 -6.14
N THR A 3 -3.39 6.66 -5.70
CA THR A 3 -4.32 7.35 -4.82
C THR A 3 -3.69 7.56 -3.47
N ASN A 4 -3.62 8.81 -3.06
CA ASN A 4 -3.09 9.21 -1.76
C ASN A 4 -4.21 9.15 -0.69
N ILE A 5 -4.73 7.95 -0.40
CA ILE A 5 -5.56 7.81 0.80
C ILE A 5 -4.63 8.05 1.99
N SER A 6 -4.81 9.16 2.69
CA SER A 6 -4.15 9.45 3.96
C SER A 6 -5.14 9.24 5.09
N HIS A 7 -4.74 8.52 6.13
CA HIS A 7 -5.55 8.30 7.31
C HIS A 7 -4.79 8.79 8.55
N PRO A 8 -5.45 9.46 9.51
CA PRO A 8 -4.78 10.05 10.69
C PRO A 8 -4.08 9.01 11.58
N GLU A 9 -4.50 7.75 11.52
CA GLU A 9 -3.86 6.66 12.26
C GLU A 9 -2.65 6.05 11.54
N THR A 10 -2.27 6.58 10.37
CA THR A 10 -1.06 6.16 9.65
C THR A 10 0.04 7.20 9.82
N VAL A 11 1.25 6.75 10.10
CA VAL A 11 2.41 7.62 10.27
C VAL A 11 3.58 7.13 9.43
N LYS A 12 4.37 8.08 8.90
CA LYS A 12 5.62 7.76 8.21
C LYS A 12 6.74 7.66 9.23
N ILE A 13 7.41 6.53 9.28
CA ILE A 13 8.59 6.29 10.13
C ILE A 13 9.80 5.90 9.30
N LEU A 14 10.98 6.00 9.89
CA LEU A 14 12.20 5.52 9.26
C LEU A 14 12.21 3.99 9.22
N ASP A 15 12.47 3.42 8.05
CA ASP A 15 12.66 1.98 7.89
C ASP A 15 14.07 1.59 8.37
N LYS A 16 14.15 0.92 9.52
CA LYS A 16 15.42 0.46 10.11
C LYS A 16 16.25 -0.38 9.13
N LYS A 17 15.60 -1.22 8.31
CA LYS A 17 16.29 -2.03 7.30
C LYS A 17 16.92 -1.16 6.21
N ALA A 18 16.19 -0.16 5.72
CA ALA A 18 16.72 0.76 4.72
C ALA A 18 17.88 1.60 5.28
N VAL A 19 17.80 2.04 6.53
CA VAL A 19 18.90 2.75 7.21
C VAL A 19 20.14 1.87 7.31
N ILE A 20 20.02 0.61 7.73
CA ILE A 20 21.13 -0.33 7.83
C ILE A 20 21.79 -0.54 6.45
N ILE A 21 20.98 -0.81 5.40
CA ILE A 21 21.51 -1.01 4.04
C ILE A 21 22.25 0.23 3.56
N THR A 22 21.66 1.42 3.77
CA THR A 22 22.31 2.69 3.41
C THR A 22 23.65 2.87 4.13
N SER A 23 23.70 2.54 5.43
CA SER A 23 24.93 2.63 6.22
C SER A 23 26.03 1.68 5.70
N VAL A 24 25.66 0.47 5.30
CA VAL A 24 26.59 -0.50 4.70
C VAL A 24 27.17 0.03 3.39
N ILE A 25 26.31 0.58 2.51
CA ILE A 25 26.76 1.16 1.24
C ILE A 25 27.71 2.35 1.50
N ALA A 26 27.37 3.24 2.43
CA ALA A 26 28.22 4.39 2.77
C ALA A 26 29.57 3.97 3.37
N LEU A 27 29.59 2.97 4.26
CA LEU A 27 30.82 2.41 4.81
C LEU A 27 31.71 1.80 3.73
N SER A 28 31.13 1.08 2.76
CA SER A 28 31.87 0.57 1.60
C SER A 28 32.49 1.69 0.77
N GLY A 29 31.82 2.84 0.66
CA GLY A 29 32.35 4.05 0.03
C GLY A 29 33.58 4.59 0.78
N ILE A 30 33.55 4.61 2.12
CA ILE A 30 34.68 5.04 2.95
C ILE A 30 35.89 4.11 2.75
N VAL A 31 35.66 2.79 2.76
CA VAL A 31 36.72 1.80 2.50
C VAL A 31 37.35 2.01 1.13
N SER A 32 36.52 2.27 0.10
CA SER A 32 37.01 2.56 -1.25
C SER A 32 37.86 3.83 -1.33
N LEU A 33 37.56 4.85 -0.50
CA LEU A 33 38.38 6.05 -0.39
C LEU A 33 39.76 5.73 0.20
N ILE A 34 39.80 4.91 1.25
CA ILE A 34 41.08 4.49 1.90
C ILE A 34 41.97 3.72 0.90
N LEU A 35 41.35 2.93 0.01
CA LEU A 35 42.04 2.19 -1.04
C LEU A 35 42.36 3.06 -2.28
N SER A 36 42.14 4.37 -2.21
CA SER A 36 42.37 5.34 -3.29
C SER A 36 41.51 5.10 -4.53
N TRP A 37 40.38 4.38 -4.42
CA TRP A 37 39.43 4.12 -5.50
C TRP A 37 38.35 5.21 -5.56
N PHE A 38 38.76 6.44 -5.87
CA PHE A 38 37.93 7.63 -5.79
C PHE A 38 36.64 7.55 -6.63
N LEU A 39 36.73 6.98 -7.85
CA LEU A 39 35.56 6.81 -8.70
C LEU A 39 34.51 5.90 -8.07
N LEU A 40 34.95 4.74 -7.56
CA LEU A 40 34.06 3.78 -6.92
C LEU A 40 33.43 4.36 -5.64
N ALA A 41 34.22 5.06 -4.84
CA ALA A 41 33.73 5.73 -3.63
C ALA A 41 32.62 6.74 -3.97
N SER A 42 32.83 7.58 -4.99
CA SER A 42 31.83 8.58 -5.42
C SER A 42 30.52 7.92 -5.85
N ILE A 43 30.58 6.83 -6.62
CA ILE A 43 29.40 6.07 -7.04
C ILE A 43 28.66 5.51 -5.83
N LEU A 44 29.35 4.92 -4.86
CA LEU A 44 28.75 4.34 -3.67
C LEU A 44 28.06 5.39 -2.79
N PHE A 45 28.65 6.58 -2.63
CA PHE A 45 28.00 7.66 -1.88
C PHE A 45 26.74 8.16 -2.58
N ILE A 46 26.77 8.35 -3.91
CA ILE A 46 25.58 8.75 -4.68
C ILE A 46 24.48 7.69 -4.53
N LEU A 47 24.81 6.40 -4.65
CA LEU A 47 23.88 5.30 -4.45
C LEU A 47 23.29 5.29 -3.04
N ALA A 48 24.11 5.50 -2.01
CA ALA A 48 23.65 5.58 -0.62
C ALA A 48 22.61 6.70 -0.44
N VAL A 49 22.87 7.89 -0.99
CA VAL A 49 21.94 9.03 -0.93
C VAL A 49 20.64 8.73 -1.66
N ILE A 50 20.71 8.23 -2.90
CA ILE A 50 19.51 7.88 -3.69
C ILE A 50 18.69 6.82 -2.96
N PHE A 51 19.32 5.77 -2.44
CA PHE A 51 18.64 4.70 -1.72
C PHE A 51 17.99 5.22 -0.44
N PHE A 52 18.70 6.05 0.34
CA PHE A 52 18.16 6.67 1.55
C PHE A 52 16.92 7.51 1.24
N LEU A 53 16.99 8.41 0.28
CA LEU A 53 15.87 9.28 -0.09
C LEU A 53 14.66 8.49 -0.60
N SER A 54 14.89 7.38 -1.33
CA SER A 54 13.83 6.59 -1.95
C SER A 54 13.19 5.58 -1.00
N LYS A 55 13.93 5.00 -0.05
CA LYS A 55 13.49 3.83 0.74
C LYS A 55 13.48 4.03 2.25
N SER A 56 13.98 5.16 2.77
CA SER A 56 14.10 5.36 4.21
C SER A 56 12.78 5.54 4.94
N LYS A 57 11.69 5.88 4.25
CA LYS A 57 10.41 6.15 4.88
C LYS A 57 9.38 5.09 4.50
N ILE A 58 8.78 4.48 5.51
CA ILE A 58 7.64 3.56 5.37
C ILE A 58 6.42 4.12 6.13
N THR A 59 5.24 3.83 5.61
CA THR A 59 3.99 4.14 6.32
C THR A 59 3.61 2.96 7.18
N VAL A 60 3.31 3.21 8.44
CA VAL A 60 2.85 2.20 9.41
C VAL A 60 1.53 2.59 10.04
N TYR A 61 0.79 1.60 10.50
CA TYR A 61 -0.40 1.80 11.33
C TYR A 61 0.06 2.11 12.76
N LYS A 62 -0.35 3.26 13.28
CA LYS A 62 0.15 3.82 14.53
C LYS A 62 -0.05 2.92 15.75
N PRO A 63 -1.23 2.27 15.95
CA PRO A 63 -1.45 1.42 17.12
C PRO A 63 -0.61 0.15 17.16
N SER A 64 -0.37 -0.51 16.02
CA SER A 64 0.38 -1.78 15.98
C SER A 64 1.81 -1.65 15.46
N GLY A 65 2.19 -0.49 14.88
CA GLY A 65 3.48 -0.32 14.20
C GLY A 65 3.60 -1.13 12.91
N SER A 66 2.53 -1.78 12.47
CA SER A 66 2.53 -2.65 11.30
C SER A 66 2.59 -1.86 10.00
N ARG A 67 3.36 -2.37 9.03
CA ARG A 67 3.55 -1.71 7.72
C ARG A 67 2.24 -1.65 6.95
N ILE A 68 1.93 -0.49 6.38
CA ILE A 68 0.78 -0.29 5.49
C ILE A 68 1.13 -0.77 4.08
N LYS A 69 0.24 -1.61 3.53
CA LYS A 69 0.19 -1.97 2.12
C LYS A 69 -0.88 -1.15 1.41
N ARG A 70 -0.67 -0.88 0.12
CA ARG A 70 -1.60 -0.11 -0.71
C ARG A 70 -1.80 -0.85 -2.02
N GLU A 71 -3.04 -1.00 -2.41
CA GLU A 71 -3.42 -1.66 -3.66
C GLU A 71 -4.58 -0.92 -4.31
N SER A 72 -4.62 -0.94 -5.64
CA SER A 72 -5.76 -0.48 -6.43
C SER A 72 -6.24 -1.65 -7.26
N LEU A 73 -7.52 -2.00 -7.13
CA LEU A 73 -8.13 -3.13 -7.80
C LEU A 73 -9.27 -2.60 -8.67
N PHE A 74 -9.36 -3.10 -9.90
CA PHE A 74 -10.38 -2.71 -10.87
C PHE A 74 -11.40 -3.83 -11.01
N PHE A 75 -12.64 -3.47 -11.28
CA PHE A 75 -13.76 -4.41 -11.44
C PHE A 75 -14.91 -3.75 -12.19
N ASP A 76 -15.96 -4.52 -12.50
CA ASP A 76 -17.11 -4.00 -13.20
C ASP A 76 -18.05 -3.22 -12.29
N LYS A 77 -18.62 -2.14 -12.82
CA LYS A 77 -19.55 -1.25 -12.12
C LYS A 77 -20.74 -1.99 -11.50
N GLU A 78 -21.22 -3.06 -12.13
CA GLU A 78 -22.35 -3.86 -11.65
C GLU A 78 -22.10 -4.47 -10.27
N GLN A 79 -20.84 -4.73 -9.94
CA GLN A 79 -20.42 -5.31 -8.65
C GLN A 79 -20.16 -4.26 -7.56
N LEU A 80 -20.24 -2.97 -7.89
CA LEU A 80 -19.84 -1.86 -7.04
C LEU A 80 -20.71 -1.76 -5.79
N THR A 81 -22.04 -1.90 -5.92
CA THR A 81 -22.99 -1.87 -4.81
C THR A 81 -22.80 -3.08 -3.88
N ILE A 82 -22.52 -4.26 -4.45
CA ILE A 82 -22.30 -5.50 -3.71
C ILE A 82 -21.01 -5.36 -2.90
N LEU A 83 -19.91 -4.96 -3.54
CA LEU A 83 -18.64 -4.76 -2.86
C LEU A 83 -18.75 -3.72 -1.74
N LYS A 84 -19.44 -2.60 -1.98
CA LYS A 84 -19.69 -1.59 -0.96
C LYS A 84 -20.41 -2.17 0.24
N SER A 85 -21.50 -2.91 0.04
CA SER A 85 -22.27 -3.53 1.12
C SER A 85 -21.43 -4.48 1.97
N ILE A 86 -20.59 -5.31 1.33
CA ILE A 86 -19.68 -6.23 2.01
C ILE A 86 -18.65 -5.46 2.84
N LEU A 87 -18.06 -4.40 2.28
CA LEU A 87 -17.07 -3.58 2.97
C LEU A 87 -17.67 -2.70 4.08
N GLU A 88 -18.96 -2.40 4.06
CA GLU A 88 -19.68 -1.71 5.14
C GLU A 88 -20.12 -2.65 6.26
N GLY A 89 -19.71 -3.92 6.22
CA GLY A 89 -20.00 -4.93 7.25
C GLY A 89 -21.19 -5.83 6.90
N GLY A 90 -21.61 -5.83 5.65
CA GLY A 90 -22.61 -6.77 5.13
C GLY A 90 -22.11 -8.22 5.16
N VAL A 91 -23.03 -9.15 5.09
CA VAL A 91 -22.74 -10.59 5.06
C VAL A 91 -22.20 -10.93 3.66
N ASP A 92 -21.03 -11.57 3.60
CA ASP A 92 -20.52 -12.20 2.38
C ASP A 92 -21.33 -13.48 2.13
N GLU A 93 -22.32 -13.44 1.27
CA GLU A 93 -23.14 -14.60 0.86
C GLU A 93 -22.37 -15.55 -0.10
N GLY A 94 -21.03 -15.52 -0.08
CA GLY A 94 -20.22 -16.31 -1.00
C GLY A 94 -20.03 -15.68 -2.38
N HIS A 95 -20.50 -14.44 -2.56
CA HIS A 95 -20.32 -13.71 -3.81
C HIS A 95 -18.87 -13.20 -3.90
N LEU A 96 -18.14 -13.68 -4.90
CA LEU A 96 -16.76 -13.22 -5.16
C LEU A 96 -16.78 -12.16 -6.26
N VAL A 97 -16.33 -10.96 -5.91
CA VAL A 97 -16.10 -9.88 -6.88
C VAL A 97 -14.91 -10.25 -7.77
N LYS A 98 -15.13 -10.16 -9.08
CA LYS A 98 -14.08 -10.41 -10.06
C LYS A 98 -13.24 -9.15 -10.27
N PHE A 99 -11.94 -9.24 -10.00
CA PHE A 99 -10.99 -8.17 -10.25
C PHE A 99 -10.28 -8.38 -11.58
N ASP A 100 -10.12 -7.30 -12.34
CA ASP A 100 -9.45 -7.27 -13.62
C ASP A 100 -8.29 -6.25 -13.62
N GLN A 101 -7.52 -6.19 -14.71
CA GLN A 101 -6.47 -5.18 -14.88
C GLN A 101 -7.04 -3.78 -15.16
N THR A 102 -8.23 -3.72 -15.74
CA THR A 102 -8.98 -2.50 -16.05
C THR A 102 -10.44 -2.75 -15.75
N GLY A 103 -11.21 -1.70 -15.42
CA GLY A 103 -12.64 -1.85 -15.12
C GLY A 103 -13.35 -0.51 -15.07
N SER A 104 -14.67 -0.57 -15.10
CA SER A 104 -15.55 0.61 -14.96
C SER A 104 -15.71 1.08 -13.51
N ALA A 105 -15.18 0.32 -12.56
CA ALA A 105 -15.07 0.67 -11.16
C ALA A 105 -13.68 0.33 -10.62
N LYS A 106 -13.30 0.99 -9.54
CA LYS A 106 -12.02 0.79 -8.84
C LYS A 106 -12.23 0.87 -7.34
N VAL A 107 -11.51 0.01 -6.61
CA VAL A 107 -11.36 0.16 -5.16
C VAL A 107 -9.88 0.39 -4.81
N ASP A 108 -9.61 1.44 -4.09
CA ASP A 108 -8.32 1.68 -3.47
C ASP A 108 -8.35 1.12 -2.05
N VAL A 109 -7.40 0.27 -1.76
CA VAL A 109 -7.29 -0.43 -0.48
C VAL A 109 -6.00 -0.05 0.19
N ILE A 110 -6.06 0.38 1.44
CA ILE A 110 -4.91 0.48 2.33
C ILE A 110 -5.15 -0.44 3.53
N TYR A 111 -4.19 -1.27 3.88
CA TYR A 111 -4.32 -2.15 5.03
C TYR A 111 -2.98 -2.41 5.70
N SER A 112 -3.02 -2.69 7.00
CA SER A 112 -1.84 -3.06 7.76
C SER A 112 -1.44 -4.51 7.51
N ALA A 113 -0.15 -4.82 7.54
CA ALA A 113 0.35 -6.16 7.26
C ALA A 113 -0.16 -7.21 8.28
N ASP A 114 -0.52 -6.78 9.49
CA ASP A 114 -1.17 -7.60 10.51
C ASP A 114 -2.69 -7.68 10.37
N LYS A 115 -3.26 -7.04 9.34
CA LYS A 115 -4.70 -6.99 9.04
C LYS A 115 -5.58 -6.38 10.15
N GLN A 116 -4.97 -5.65 11.10
CA GLN A 116 -5.72 -4.99 12.18
C GLN A 116 -6.34 -3.65 11.77
N PHE A 117 -5.96 -3.14 10.62
CA PHE A 117 -6.47 -1.91 10.05
C PHE A 117 -6.66 -2.07 8.53
N ALA A 118 -7.79 -1.58 8.04
CA ALA A 118 -8.04 -1.45 6.61
C ALA A 118 -8.88 -0.20 6.33
N ALA A 119 -8.63 0.43 5.19
CA ALA A 119 -9.50 1.49 4.68
C ALA A 119 -9.67 1.30 3.18
N PHE A 120 -10.90 1.52 2.73
CA PHE A 120 -11.34 1.28 1.37
C PHE A 120 -12.00 2.54 0.83
N GLN A 121 -11.72 2.87 -0.42
CA GLN A 121 -12.43 3.92 -1.14
C GLN A 121 -12.80 3.42 -2.51
N LEU A 122 -14.09 3.49 -2.82
CA LEU A 122 -14.67 3.03 -4.07
C LEU A 122 -14.80 4.19 -5.03
N PHE A 123 -14.49 3.93 -6.28
CA PHE A 123 -14.57 4.89 -7.38
C PHE A 123 -15.33 4.28 -8.54
N GLU A 124 -16.09 5.10 -9.23
CA GLU A 124 -16.78 4.80 -10.48
C GLU A 124 -16.10 5.54 -11.62
N PHE A 125 -15.91 4.88 -12.77
CA PHE A 125 -15.42 5.53 -13.98
C PHE A 125 -16.54 6.29 -14.65
N VAL A 126 -16.40 7.61 -14.66
CA VAL A 126 -17.22 8.54 -15.46
C VAL A 126 -16.39 8.98 -16.68
N PRO A 127 -16.98 9.58 -17.73
CA PRO A 127 -16.19 9.96 -18.89
C PRO A 127 -14.89 10.69 -18.52
N HIS A 128 -13.76 10.06 -18.87
CA HIS A 128 -12.38 10.53 -18.71
C HIS A 128 -11.75 10.49 -17.30
N LYS A 129 -12.48 10.11 -16.23
CA LYS A 129 -11.93 10.07 -14.86
C LYS A 129 -12.65 9.07 -13.95
N TYR A 130 -11.98 8.72 -12.83
CA TYR A 130 -12.64 8.05 -11.72
C TYR A 130 -13.14 9.08 -10.71
N GLU A 131 -14.44 9.02 -10.37
CA GLU A 131 -15.05 9.83 -9.31
C GLU A 131 -15.32 8.99 -8.07
N GLU A 132 -15.31 9.61 -6.91
CA GLU A 132 -15.58 8.94 -5.63
C GLU A 132 -17.04 8.48 -5.59
N TYR A 133 -17.24 7.16 -5.48
CA TYR A 133 -18.56 6.54 -5.31
C TYR A 133 -18.95 6.43 -3.85
N SER A 134 -17.98 6.21 -2.95
CA SER A 134 -18.21 6.13 -1.52
C SER A 134 -17.34 7.07 -0.74
N LYS A 135 -17.76 7.40 0.50
CA LYS A 135 -16.84 7.94 1.50
C LYS A 135 -15.79 6.87 1.85
N LEU A 136 -14.71 7.31 2.48
CA LEU A 136 -13.69 6.40 2.98
C LEU A 136 -14.29 5.47 4.04
N ILE A 137 -14.29 4.17 3.77
CA ILE A 137 -14.74 3.11 4.69
C ILE A 137 -13.52 2.70 5.49
N THR A 138 -13.54 2.91 6.79
CA THR A 138 -12.42 2.55 7.69
C THR A 138 -12.88 1.44 8.63
N GLN A 139 -12.02 0.43 8.80
CA GLN A 139 -12.28 -0.72 9.65
C GLN A 139 -11.06 -1.06 10.50
N THR A 140 -11.30 -1.60 11.67
CA THR A 140 -10.25 -2.05 12.62
C THR A 140 -10.61 -3.42 13.19
N GLY A 141 -9.60 -4.13 13.72
CA GLY A 141 -9.78 -5.42 14.36
C GLY A 141 -10.33 -6.51 13.42
N ASP A 142 -11.30 -7.28 13.92
CA ASP A 142 -11.85 -8.43 13.18
C ASP A 142 -12.56 -8.05 11.88
N LEU A 143 -13.20 -6.89 11.82
CA LEU A 143 -13.84 -6.41 10.59
C LEU A 143 -12.78 -6.13 9.51
N ALA A 144 -11.70 -5.45 9.85
CA ALA A 144 -10.59 -5.20 8.94
C ALA A 144 -10.00 -6.51 8.42
N LYS A 145 -9.78 -7.47 9.31
CA LYS A 145 -9.25 -8.79 8.95
C LYS A 145 -10.16 -9.51 7.96
N ARG A 146 -11.47 -9.59 8.23
CA ARG A 146 -12.45 -10.24 7.34
C ARG A 146 -12.49 -9.59 5.96
N SER A 147 -12.53 -8.26 5.90
CA SER A 147 -12.59 -7.53 4.62
C SER A 147 -11.31 -7.69 3.81
N VAL A 148 -10.13 -7.67 4.45
CA VAL A 148 -8.85 -7.93 3.77
C VAL A 148 -8.79 -9.38 3.27
N GLU A 149 -9.21 -10.37 4.07
CA GLU A 149 -9.26 -11.77 3.65
C GLU A 149 -10.26 -12.01 2.51
N TYR A 150 -11.39 -11.30 2.51
CA TYR A 150 -12.33 -11.31 1.41
C TYR A 150 -11.66 -10.82 0.10
N ILE A 151 -11.01 -9.65 0.13
CA ILE A 151 -10.28 -9.12 -1.04
C ILE A 151 -9.20 -10.11 -1.51
N GLU A 152 -8.46 -10.72 -0.59
CA GLU A 152 -7.45 -11.73 -0.93
C GLU A 152 -8.06 -12.98 -1.57
N ARG A 153 -9.24 -13.43 -1.13
CA ARG A 153 -9.98 -14.53 -1.76
C ARG A 153 -10.42 -14.19 -3.17
N CYS A 154 -11.00 -13.00 -3.36
CA CYS A 154 -11.41 -12.53 -4.70
C CYS A 154 -10.22 -12.47 -5.67
N LYS A 155 -9.05 -12.04 -5.22
CA LYS A 155 -7.81 -11.99 -6.04
C LYS A 155 -7.27 -13.36 -6.41
N LYS A 156 -7.51 -14.38 -5.58
CA LYS A 156 -7.06 -15.77 -5.86
C LYS A 156 -8.01 -16.53 -6.77
N ALA A 157 -9.27 -16.12 -6.81
CA ALA A 157 -10.31 -16.76 -7.65
C ALA A 157 -10.25 -16.29 -9.11
N ASN A 158 -9.47 -15.27 -9.41
CA ASN A 158 -9.18 -14.73 -10.73
C ASN A 158 -7.80 -15.19 -11.19
#